data_11bb5a857823ffd0db418059180762f4
#
_entry.id   11bb5a857823ffd0db418059180762f4
#
_cell.length_a   1.000
_cell.length_b   1.000
_cell.length_c   1.000
_cell.angle_alpha   90.00
_cell.angle_beta   90.00
_cell.angle_gamma   90.00
#
_symmetry.space_group_name_H-M   'P 1'
#
loop_
_entity.id
_entity.type
_entity.pdbx_description
1 polymer ?
#
loop_
_entity_poly.entity_id
_entity_poly.type
_entity_poly.pdbx_seq_one_letter_code
_entity_poly.pdbx_strand_id
1 'polypeptide(L)'
;MQPSKFKDVKNGSIYYRYNIAEETTPASGDSEAKTHWVCDEVIVWQRVTRNRVVSAVISDRWGANHEQKLLNEYYSAVLGIIEGEEAEAAIAAYKAFLVERRALKASVEADCDEAGIVNE
;
A
#
# COMPACT_ATOMS: atom_id res chain seq x y z
N MET A 1 -0.26 7.80 21.36
CA MET A 1 -1.48 8.27 20.63
C MET A 1 -1.45 7.78 19.18
N GLN A 2 -2.56 7.27 18.72
CA GLN A 2 -2.65 6.78 17.35
C GLN A 2 -2.48 7.92 16.34
N PRO A 3 -1.62 7.76 15.33
CA PRO A 3 -1.46 8.78 14.28
C PRO A 3 -2.75 8.99 13.50
N SER A 4 -3.03 10.20 13.09
CA SER A 4 -4.16 10.48 12.20
C SER A 4 -3.84 9.98 10.79
N LYS A 5 -4.85 9.52 10.08
CA LYS A 5 -4.68 8.99 8.72
C LYS A 5 -4.24 10.08 7.74
N PHE A 6 -4.75 11.28 7.91
CA PHE A 6 -4.41 12.41 7.05
C PHE A 6 -3.84 13.55 7.88
N LYS A 7 -2.77 14.13 7.39
CA LYS A 7 -2.16 15.31 8.02
C LYS A 7 -1.92 16.37 6.95
N ASP A 8 -2.51 17.53 7.15
CA ASP A 8 -2.30 18.64 6.23
C ASP A 8 -0.85 19.11 6.28
N VAL A 9 -0.33 19.38 5.10
CA VAL A 9 0.95 20.02 4.91
C VAL A 9 0.63 21.38 4.31
N LYS A 10 1.48 22.34 4.48
CA LYS A 10 1.29 23.67 3.88
C LYS A 10 1.12 23.50 2.35
N ASN A 11 0.40 24.40 1.73
CA ASN A 11 0.15 24.49 0.28
C ASN A 11 -0.84 23.46 -0.30
N GLY A 12 -1.70 22.88 0.51
CA GLY A 12 -2.75 21.99 0.01
C GLY A 12 -2.36 20.55 -0.22
N SER A 13 -1.11 20.20 0.10
CA SER A 13 -0.65 18.80 0.05
C SER A 13 -0.92 18.14 1.38
N ILE A 14 -0.93 16.81 1.41
CA ILE A 14 -1.17 16.04 2.64
C ILE A 14 -0.19 14.89 2.79
N TYR A 15 0.00 14.44 4.01
CA TYR A 15 0.53 13.11 4.29
C TYR A 15 -0.64 12.19 4.53
N TYR A 16 -0.62 11.03 3.89
CA TYR A 16 -1.57 9.96 4.16
C TYR A 16 -0.83 8.80 4.83
N ARG A 17 -1.39 8.32 5.94
CA ARG A 17 -0.81 7.22 6.72
C ARG A 17 -1.72 6.01 6.65
N TYR A 18 -1.12 4.86 6.40
CA TYR A 18 -1.85 3.60 6.31
C TYR A 18 -1.05 2.48 7.00
N ASN A 19 -1.64 1.31 7.15
CA ASN A 19 -1.05 0.22 7.92
C ASN A 19 -0.67 0.68 9.32
N ILE A 20 -1.54 1.47 9.94
CA ILE A 20 -1.31 2.00 11.28
C ILE A 20 -1.44 0.86 12.28
N ALA A 21 -0.39 0.64 13.06
CA ALA A 21 -0.35 -0.47 14.01
C ALA A 21 0.42 -0.06 15.26
N GLU A 22 0.16 -0.78 16.33
CA GLU A 22 0.84 -0.59 17.60
C GLU A 22 1.91 -1.67 17.73
N GLU A 23 3.14 -1.27 18.05
CA GLU A 23 4.23 -2.19 18.29
C GLU A 23 4.77 -2.01 19.69
N THR A 24 5.16 -3.14 20.29
CA THR A 24 5.76 -3.13 21.63
C THR A 24 7.23 -3.50 21.52
N THR A 25 8.09 -2.62 22.02
CA THR A 25 9.50 -2.89 22.14
C THR A 25 9.71 -3.73 23.40
N PRO A 26 10.31 -4.93 23.32
CA PRO A 26 10.51 -5.76 24.49
C PRO A 26 11.39 -5.08 25.54
N ALA A 27 11.17 -5.41 26.81
CA ALA A 27 12.01 -4.95 27.90
C ALA A 27 13.43 -5.48 27.68
N SER A 28 14.43 -4.65 27.95
CA SER A 28 15.84 -5.00 27.77
C SER A 28 16.68 -4.29 28.84
N GLY A 29 17.46 -5.08 29.58
CA GLY A 29 18.28 -4.53 30.65
C GLY A 29 17.45 -3.74 31.65
N ASP A 30 17.79 -2.48 31.84
CA ASP A 30 17.07 -1.57 32.75
C ASP A 30 15.87 -0.90 32.09
N SER A 31 15.60 -1.18 30.82
CA SER A 31 14.50 -0.56 30.08
C SER A 31 13.24 -1.39 30.17
N GLU A 32 12.12 -0.74 30.42
CA GLU A 32 10.82 -1.37 30.42
C GLU A 32 10.30 -1.53 29.00
N ALA A 33 9.37 -2.47 28.78
CA ALA A 33 8.70 -2.62 27.50
C ALA A 33 7.93 -1.32 27.18
N LYS A 34 8.05 -0.88 25.93
CA LYS A 34 7.37 0.35 25.50
C LYS A 34 6.51 0.06 24.27
N THR A 35 5.34 0.67 24.24
CA THR A 35 4.43 0.56 23.12
C THR A 35 4.46 1.86 22.33
N HIS A 36 4.54 1.74 21.00
CA HIS A 36 4.53 2.89 20.11
C HIS A 36 3.73 2.58 18.85
N TRP A 37 3.36 3.60 18.14
CA TRP A 37 2.62 3.47 16.89
C TRP A 37 3.56 3.52 15.70
N VAL A 38 3.28 2.65 14.73
CA VAL A 38 4.00 2.62 13.45
C VAL A 38 2.99 2.70 12.32
N CYS A 39 3.43 3.23 11.20
CA CYS A 39 2.60 3.32 10.00
C CYS A 39 3.46 3.53 8.78
N ASP A 40 2.88 3.27 7.61
CA ASP A 40 3.46 3.71 6.36
C ASP A 40 2.91 5.11 6.07
N GLU A 41 3.69 5.93 5.40
CA GLU A 41 3.31 7.31 5.11
C GLU A 41 3.70 7.68 3.69
N VAL A 42 2.80 8.31 2.97
CA VAL A 42 3.07 8.86 1.64
C VAL A 42 2.68 10.32 1.61
N ILE A 43 3.39 11.11 0.82
CA ILE A 43 3.01 12.48 0.56
C ILE A 43 2.17 12.53 -0.71
N VAL A 44 1.05 13.25 -0.66
CA VAL A 44 0.20 13.46 -1.83
C VAL A 44 0.17 14.95 -2.11
N TRP A 45 0.75 15.32 -3.23
CA TRP A 45 0.86 16.72 -3.61
C TRP A 45 -0.47 17.27 -4.10
N GLN A 46 -0.67 18.54 -3.91
CA GLN A 46 -1.85 19.20 -4.43
C GLN A 46 -1.89 19.04 -5.96
N ARG A 47 -3.03 18.88 -6.56
CA ARG A 47 -4.38 18.78 -5.99
C ARG A 47 -4.62 17.37 -5.43
N VAL A 48 -5.11 17.28 -4.20
CA VAL A 48 -5.38 16.00 -3.56
C VAL A 48 -6.73 15.46 -4.00
N THR A 49 -6.71 14.31 -4.68
CA THR A 49 -7.92 13.62 -5.10
C THR A 49 -7.82 12.17 -4.62
N ARG A 50 -8.96 11.47 -4.58
CA ARG A 50 -8.98 10.07 -4.19
C ARG A 50 -8.05 9.23 -5.06
N ASN A 51 -8.08 9.43 -6.38
CA ASN A 51 -7.20 8.69 -7.29
C ASN A 51 -5.72 8.97 -7.02
N ARG A 52 -5.36 10.20 -6.67
CA ARG A 52 -3.97 10.53 -6.37
C ARG A 52 -3.49 9.88 -5.08
N VAL A 53 -4.37 9.80 -4.07
CA VAL A 53 -4.04 9.12 -2.82
C VAL A 53 -3.83 7.62 -3.09
N VAL A 54 -4.76 7.00 -3.82
CA VAL A 54 -4.66 5.58 -4.20
C VAL A 54 -3.37 5.31 -4.97
N SER A 55 -3.06 6.13 -5.98
CA SER A 55 -1.85 5.97 -6.80
C SER A 55 -0.58 6.10 -5.97
N ALA A 56 -0.54 7.06 -5.05
CA ALA A 56 0.63 7.26 -4.19
C ALA A 56 0.86 6.05 -3.30
N VAL A 57 -0.20 5.49 -2.73
CA VAL A 57 -0.11 4.32 -1.85
C VAL A 57 0.36 3.09 -2.62
N ILE A 58 -0.22 2.85 -3.80
CA ILE A 58 0.15 1.69 -4.62
C ILE A 58 1.61 1.80 -5.06
N SER A 59 2.06 2.99 -5.46
CA SER A 59 3.45 3.21 -5.85
C SER A 59 4.43 3.05 -4.69
N ASP A 60 4.00 3.40 -3.48
CA ASP A 60 4.81 3.23 -2.27
C ASP A 60 4.91 1.75 -1.87
N ARG A 61 3.80 1.02 -1.96
CA ARG A 61 3.74 -0.39 -1.56
C ARG A 61 4.50 -1.29 -2.52
N TRP A 62 4.40 -1.03 -3.82
CA TRP A 62 5.08 -1.80 -4.87
C TRP A 62 5.86 -0.87 -5.78
N GLY A 63 7.09 -1.24 -6.09
CA GLY A 63 7.93 -0.46 -7.00
C GLY A 63 7.32 -0.35 -8.39
N ALA A 64 7.78 0.63 -9.17
CA ALA A 64 7.22 0.94 -10.47
C ALA A 64 7.13 -0.24 -11.44
N ASN A 65 8.08 -1.19 -11.36
CA ASN A 65 8.14 -2.31 -12.29
C ASN A 65 7.57 -3.61 -11.72
N HIS A 66 7.13 -3.60 -10.48
CA HIS A 66 6.67 -4.83 -9.82
C HIS A 66 5.47 -5.46 -10.53
N GLU A 67 4.43 -4.66 -10.77
CA GLU A 67 3.23 -5.13 -11.46
C GLU A 67 3.55 -5.61 -12.87
N GLN A 68 4.38 -4.86 -13.59
CA GLN A 68 4.76 -5.22 -14.96
C GLN A 68 5.50 -6.55 -15.00
N LYS A 69 6.40 -6.78 -14.04
CA LYS A 69 7.13 -8.04 -13.94
C LYS A 69 6.19 -9.21 -13.73
N LEU A 70 5.26 -9.08 -12.78
CA LEU A 70 4.29 -10.13 -12.48
C LEU A 70 3.38 -10.40 -13.68
N LEU A 71 2.97 -9.35 -14.38
CA LEU A 71 2.11 -9.46 -15.54
C LEU A 71 2.83 -10.18 -16.69
N ASN A 72 4.09 -9.84 -16.92
CA ASN A 72 4.89 -10.50 -17.97
C ASN A 72 5.07 -11.98 -17.67
N GLU A 73 5.33 -12.34 -16.44
CA GLU A 73 5.46 -13.74 -16.02
C GLU A 73 4.13 -14.48 -16.17
N TYR A 74 3.04 -13.84 -15.83
CA TYR A 74 1.70 -14.40 -15.99
C TYR A 74 1.40 -14.68 -17.46
N TYR A 75 1.64 -13.74 -18.36
CA TYR A 75 1.42 -13.95 -19.79
C TYR A 75 2.33 -15.02 -20.35
N SER A 76 3.58 -15.11 -19.88
CA SER A 76 4.49 -16.17 -20.28
C SER A 76 3.92 -17.55 -19.93
N ALA A 77 3.27 -17.66 -18.78
CA ALA A 77 2.61 -18.90 -18.36
C ALA A 77 1.38 -19.21 -19.24
N VAL A 78 0.55 -18.21 -19.48
CA VAL A 78 -0.67 -18.35 -20.28
C VAL A 78 -0.36 -18.74 -21.73
N LEU A 79 0.72 -18.16 -22.28
CA LEU A 79 1.13 -18.40 -23.65
C LEU A 79 1.98 -19.67 -23.83
N GLY A 80 2.27 -20.37 -22.73
CA GLY A 80 3.03 -21.62 -22.79
C GLY A 80 4.53 -21.44 -22.97
N ILE A 81 5.05 -20.22 -22.75
CA ILE A 81 6.49 -19.94 -22.83
C ILE A 81 7.20 -20.56 -21.63
N ILE A 82 6.55 -20.53 -20.46
CA ILE A 82 6.99 -21.27 -19.28
C ILE A 82 5.93 -22.31 -18.94
N GLU A 83 6.36 -23.41 -18.36
CA GLU A 83 5.48 -24.57 -18.12
C GLU A 83 5.69 -25.15 -16.72
N GLY A 84 4.79 -26.07 -16.32
CA GLY A 84 4.92 -26.81 -15.08
C GLY A 84 4.80 -25.95 -13.84
N GLU A 85 5.62 -26.25 -12.85
CA GLU A 85 5.59 -25.54 -11.56
C GLU A 85 5.90 -24.04 -11.69
N GLU A 86 6.77 -23.69 -12.63
CA GLU A 86 7.12 -22.31 -12.88
C GLU A 86 5.90 -21.51 -13.36
N ALA A 87 5.13 -22.09 -14.29
CA ALA A 87 3.91 -21.46 -14.79
C ALA A 87 2.85 -21.34 -13.69
N GLU A 88 2.67 -22.39 -12.89
CA GLU A 88 1.72 -22.37 -11.78
C GLU A 88 2.09 -21.30 -10.75
N ALA A 89 3.39 -21.18 -10.44
CA ALA A 89 3.88 -20.18 -9.51
C ALA A 89 3.64 -18.75 -10.03
N ALA A 90 3.86 -18.52 -11.33
CA ALA A 90 3.64 -17.22 -11.96
C ALA A 90 2.17 -16.79 -11.90
N ILE A 91 1.27 -17.73 -12.20
CA ILE A 91 -0.18 -17.48 -12.15
C ILE A 91 -0.61 -17.17 -10.71
N ALA A 92 -0.15 -17.97 -9.76
CA ALA A 92 -0.48 -17.79 -8.34
C ALA A 92 0.04 -16.46 -7.80
N ALA A 93 1.26 -16.09 -8.18
CA ALA A 93 1.88 -14.83 -7.74
C ALA A 93 1.10 -13.61 -8.25
N TYR A 94 0.70 -13.63 -9.51
CA TYR A 94 -0.07 -12.53 -10.08
C TYR A 94 -1.46 -12.43 -9.44
N LYS A 95 -2.12 -13.57 -9.25
CA LYS A 95 -3.42 -13.61 -8.58
C LYS A 95 -3.34 -13.05 -7.16
N ALA A 96 -2.34 -13.45 -6.39
CA ALA A 96 -2.13 -12.97 -5.03
C ALA A 96 -1.91 -11.45 -5.02
N PHE A 97 -1.10 -10.96 -5.96
CA PHE A 97 -0.86 -9.53 -6.11
C PHE A 97 -2.15 -8.75 -6.38
N LEU A 98 -2.97 -9.24 -7.31
CA LEU A 98 -4.23 -8.56 -7.65
C LEU A 98 -5.20 -8.51 -6.47
N VAL A 99 -5.26 -9.58 -5.68
CA VAL A 99 -6.12 -9.63 -4.48
C VAL A 99 -5.64 -8.61 -3.46
N GLU A 100 -4.34 -8.59 -3.20
CA GLU A 100 -3.75 -7.65 -2.22
C GLU A 100 -3.90 -6.20 -2.68
N ARG A 101 -3.65 -5.94 -3.98
CA ARG A 101 -3.80 -4.61 -4.55
C ARG A 101 -5.24 -4.11 -4.45
N ARG A 102 -6.19 -4.98 -4.73
CA ARG A 102 -7.62 -4.61 -4.65
C ARG A 102 -8.04 -4.31 -3.23
N ALA A 103 -7.57 -5.10 -2.26
CA ALA A 103 -7.88 -4.88 -0.86
C ALA A 103 -7.29 -3.55 -0.37
N LEU A 104 -6.04 -3.25 -0.73
CA LEU A 104 -5.39 -2.01 -0.35
C LEU A 104 -6.12 -0.81 -0.97
N LYS A 105 -6.47 -0.90 -2.25
CA LYS A 105 -7.21 0.16 -2.93
C LYS A 105 -8.54 0.43 -2.24
N ALA A 106 -9.30 -0.60 -1.90
CA ALA A 106 -10.58 -0.46 -1.22
C ALA A 106 -10.42 0.20 0.15
N SER A 107 -9.40 -0.17 0.89
CA SER A 107 -9.10 0.41 2.20
C SER A 107 -8.78 1.90 2.08
N VAL A 108 -7.96 2.28 1.11
CA VAL A 108 -7.58 3.68 0.87
C VAL A 108 -8.79 4.50 0.43
N GLU A 109 -9.62 3.93 -0.46
CA GLU A 109 -10.82 4.61 -0.91
C GLU A 109 -11.80 4.87 0.23
N ALA A 110 -11.95 3.90 1.14
CA ALA A 110 -12.79 4.06 2.31
C ALA A 110 -12.28 5.18 3.21
N ASP A 111 -10.96 5.26 3.42
CA ASP A 111 -10.36 6.32 4.21
C ASP A 111 -10.57 7.69 3.57
N CYS A 112 -10.45 7.77 2.25
CA CYS A 112 -10.71 9.01 1.51
C CYS A 112 -12.17 9.45 1.64
N ASP A 113 -13.11 8.50 1.52
CA ASP A 113 -14.53 8.80 1.65
C ASP A 113 -14.84 9.33 3.04
N GLU A 114 -14.27 8.73 4.08
CA GLU A 114 -14.44 9.18 5.45
C GLU A 114 -13.90 10.60 5.65
N ALA A 115 -12.80 10.93 4.99
CA ALA A 115 -12.17 12.25 5.08
C ALA A 115 -12.77 13.28 4.12
N GLY A 116 -13.71 12.87 3.26
CA GLY A 116 -14.32 13.79 2.28
C GLY A 116 -13.44 14.08 1.07
N ILE A 117 -12.45 13.24 0.81
CA ILE A 117 -11.57 13.40 -0.35
C ILE A 117 -12.21 12.70 -1.55
N VAL A 118 -12.52 13.46 -2.58
CA VAL A 118 -13.22 12.95 -3.76
C VAL A 118 -12.38 13.13 -5.02
N ASN A 119 -12.86 12.57 -6.12
CA ASN A 119 -12.24 12.74 -7.43
C ASN A 119 -12.89 13.91 -8.13
N GLU A 120 -12.17 14.95 -8.26
CA GLU A 120 -12.75 16.16 -8.80
C GLU A 120 -11.81 16.85 -9.74
#